data_981eeebcea0512bbae46e80bd3a295cb
#
_entry.id   981eeebcea0512bbae46e80bd3a295cb
#
_cell.length_a   1.000
_cell.length_b   1.000
_cell.length_c   1.000
_cell.angle_alpha   90.00
_cell.angle_beta   90.00
_cell.angle_gamma   90.00
#
_symmetry.space_group_name_H-M   'P 1'
#
loop_
_entity.id
_entity.type
_entity.pdbx_description
1 polymer ?
#
loop_
_entity_poly.entity_id
_entity_poly.type
_entity_poly.pdbx_seq_one_letter_code
_entity_poly.pdbx_strand_id
1 'polypeptide(L)'
;MIDLVAVQRACNMLAKRAGLRVEYVTEQMFCTEPGGRLIVQRPSVSWNESQLRIWRNAVCHEIGHWLPEVRDIFPLLVKKKINTSDVFGACLNIVDDIRNDRNRCNVYPGTRQDKVFTTEYLMSANWIPMIVKGDGNRELPNRIINTMVCASVGVLAYDDAPLHKTFSSVRTVLDDEQKAWIDTMLKDG
;
A
#
# COMPACT_ATOMS: atom_id res chain seq x y z
N MET A 1 -6.34 -19.37 -18.18
CA MET A 1 -7.08 -19.60 -16.91
C MET A 1 -6.08 -19.45 -15.77
N ILE A 2 -6.34 -18.58 -14.79
CA ILE A 2 -5.42 -18.35 -13.68
C ILE A 2 -5.53 -19.51 -12.70
N ASP A 3 -4.41 -20.10 -12.34
CA ASP A 3 -4.37 -21.15 -11.32
C ASP A 3 -4.41 -20.52 -9.91
N LEU A 4 -5.61 -20.39 -9.37
CA LEU A 4 -5.83 -19.86 -8.01
C LEU A 4 -5.09 -20.66 -6.93
N VAL A 5 -4.95 -21.96 -7.12
CA VAL A 5 -4.24 -22.82 -6.16
C VAL A 5 -2.76 -22.45 -6.13
N ALA A 6 -2.15 -22.23 -7.31
CA ALA A 6 -0.77 -21.80 -7.39
C ALA A 6 -0.57 -20.41 -6.76
N VAL A 7 -1.48 -19.47 -7.02
CA VAL A 7 -1.44 -18.13 -6.42
C VAL A 7 -1.55 -18.19 -4.88
N GLN A 8 -2.50 -18.94 -4.35
CA GLN A 8 -2.64 -19.10 -2.90
C GLN A 8 -1.43 -19.80 -2.26
N ARG A 9 -0.87 -20.82 -2.92
CA ARG A 9 0.35 -21.49 -2.46
C ARG A 9 1.53 -20.52 -2.37
N ALA A 10 1.74 -19.68 -3.38
CA ALA A 10 2.81 -18.70 -3.39
C ALA A 10 2.64 -17.69 -2.23
N CYS A 11 1.44 -17.18 -2.00
CA CYS A 11 1.14 -16.30 -0.88
C CYS A 11 1.38 -16.99 0.48
N ASN A 12 0.93 -18.23 0.64
CA ASN A 12 1.15 -18.98 1.87
C ASN A 12 2.63 -19.26 2.16
N MET A 13 3.42 -19.53 1.12
CA MET A 13 4.88 -19.70 1.25
C MET A 13 5.57 -18.41 1.70
N LEU A 14 5.20 -17.28 1.11
CA LEU A 14 5.74 -15.99 1.48
C LEU A 14 5.32 -15.58 2.90
N ALA A 15 4.06 -15.77 3.25
CA ALA A 15 3.54 -15.55 4.60
C ALA A 15 4.28 -16.40 5.65
N LYS A 16 4.49 -17.69 5.35
CA LYS A 16 5.27 -18.59 6.23
C LYS A 16 6.69 -18.09 6.44
N ARG A 17 7.35 -17.57 5.40
CA ARG A 17 8.70 -16.98 5.51
C ARG A 17 8.69 -15.75 6.42
N ALA A 18 7.64 -14.95 6.40
CA ALA A 18 7.42 -13.82 7.29
C ALA A 18 6.99 -14.22 8.72
N GLY A 19 6.85 -15.51 9.01
CA GLY A 19 6.37 -15.99 10.30
C GLY A 19 4.86 -15.85 10.51
N LEU A 20 4.11 -15.62 9.43
CA LEU A 20 2.67 -15.39 9.48
C LEU A 20 1.87 -16.68 9.23
N ARG A 21 0.72 -16.78 9.90
CA ARG A 21 -0.32 -17.77 9.63
C ARG A 21 -1.47 -17.10 8.85
N VAL A 22 -1.76 -17.63 7.66
CA VAL A 22 -2.82 -17.09 6.81
C VAL A 22 -4.18 -17.61 7.22
N GLU A 23 -5.15 -16.72 7.35
CA GLU A 23 -6.56 -16.97 7.54
C GLU A 23 -7.36 -16.39 6.39
N TYR A 24 -8.12 -17.22 5.67
CA TYR A 24 -8.95 -16.79 4.54
C TYR A 24 -10.38 -16.55 5.00
N VAL A 25 -10.86 -15.33 4.82
CA VAL A 25 -12.23 -14.88 5.13
C VAL A 25 -13.03 -14.60 3.86
N THR A 26 -14.34 -14.47 3.99
CA THR A 26 -15.24 -14.13 2.87
C THR A 26 -15.35 -12.64 2.64
N GLU A 27 -15.19 -11.87 3.70
CA GLU A 27 -15.26 -10.42 3.71
C GLU A 27 -14.03 -9.81 3.00
N GLN A 28 -14.21 -8.61 2.43
CA GLN A 28 -13.10 -7.84 1.88
C GLN A 28 -12.25 -7.30 3.04
N MET A 29 -11.19 -8.05 3.36
CA MET A 29 -10.28 -7.71 4.45
C MET A 29 -8.85 -8.09 4.08
N PHE A 30 -7.92 -7.18 4.40
CA PHE A 30 -6.48 -7.40 4.29
C PHE A 30 -5.85 -6.73 5.50
N CYS A 31 -5.34 -7.50 6.43
CA CYS A 31 -4.65 -6.97 7.60
C CYS A 31 -3.76 -8.03 8.24
N THR A 32 -2.75 -7.55 8.95
CA THR A 32 -1.96 -8.37 9.84
C THR A 32 -2.27 -8.02 11.30
N GLU A 33 -2.32 -9.02 12.15
CA GLU A 33 -2.61 -8.84 13.56
C GLU A 33 -1.39 -9.13 14.43
N PRO A 34 -1.32 -8.49 15.61
CA PRO A 34 -0.38 -8.88 16.65
C PRO A 34 -0.52 -10.37 16.95
N GLY A 35 0.59 -11.10 16.89
CA GLY A 35 0.58 -12.57 17.06
C GLY A 35 0.82 -13.34 15.76
N GLY A 36 1.09 -12.64 14.66
CA GLY A 36 1.51 -13.24 13.40
C GLY A 36 0.36 -13.88 12.62
N ARG A 37 -0.82 -13.27 12.65
CA ARG A 37 -1.98 -13.70 11.87
C ARG A 37 -2.20 -12.72 10.70
N LEU A 38 -2.22 -13.25 9.48
CA LEU A 38 -2.58 -12.54 8.26
C LEU A 38 -4.01 -12.93 7.87
N ILE A 39 -4.93 -11.98 7.96
CA ILE A 39 -6.33 -12.16 7.57
C ILE A 39 -6.49 -11.57 6.17
N VAL A 40 -6.95 -12.39 5.23
CA VAL A 40 -7.13 -11.96 3.84
C VAL A 40 -8.42 -12.51 3.24
N GLN A 41 -9.05 -11.72 2.39
CA GLN A 41 -10.18 -12.19 1.61
C GLN A 41 -9.78 -13.41 0.78
N ARG A 42 -10.63 -14.44 0.76
CA ARG A 42 -10.45 -15.60 -0.10
C ARG A 42 -10.63 -15.21 -1.56
N PRO A 43 -9.67 -15.48 -2.45
CA PRO A 43 -9.86 -15.19 -3.87
C PRO A 43 -10.95 -16.10 -4.46
N SER A 44 -11.78 -15.54 -5.34
CA SER A 44 -12.89 -16.27 -5.99
C SER A 44 -12.49 -16.72 -7.39
N VAL A 45 -13.02 -17.87 -7.81
CA VAL A 45 -12.90 -18.38 -9.19
C VAL A 45 -13.59 -17.46 -10.22
N SER A 46 -14.52 -16.61 -9.77
CA SER A 46 -15.19 -15.62 -10.62
C SER A 46 -14.39 -14.36 -10.85
N TRP A 47 -13.27 -14.17 -10.15
CA TRP A 47 -12.46 -12.98 -10.30
C TRP A 47 -11.70 -12.97 -11.64
N ASN A 48 -11.68 -11.80 -12.26
CA ASN A 48 -10.84 -11.55 -13.43
C ASN A 48 -9.37 -11.30 -13.02
N GLU A 49 -8.52 -11.18 -14.01
CA GLU A 49 -7.08 -10.96 -13.80
C GLU A 49 -6.79 -9.68 -13.02
N SER A 50 -7.50 -8.59 -13.30
CA SER A 50 -7.31 -7.32 -12.59
C SER A 50 -7.60 -7.44 -11.09
N GLN A 51 -8.69 -8.10 -10.73
CA GLN A 51 -9.04 -8.36 -9.34
C GLN A 51 -7.99 -9.22 -8.63
N LEU A 52 -7.46 -10.23 -9.31
CA LEU A 52 -6.40 -11.07 -8.76
C LEU A 52 -5.07 -10.33 -8.60
N ARG A 53 -4.72 -9.42 -9.52
CA ARG A 53 -3.53 -8.59 -9.38
C ARG A 53 -3.63 -7.65 -8.20
N ILE A 54 -4.78 -6.99 -8.01
CA ILE A 54 -5.05 -6.13 -6.85
C ILE A 54 -4.96 -6.95 -5.56
N TRP A 55 -5.57 -8.13 -5.54
CA TRP A 55 -5.52 -9.04 -4.39
C TRP A 55 -4.08 -9.47 -4.06
N ARG A 56 -3.29 -9.89 -5.05
CA ARG A 56 -1.88 -10.25 -4.84
C ARG A 56 -1.07 -9.10 -4.28
N ASN A 57 -1.28 -7.88 -4.83
CA ASN A 57 -0.60 -6.71 -4.30
C ASN A 57 -0.96 -6.45 -2.84
N ALA A 58 -2.24 -6.49 -2.48
CA ALA A 58 -2.70 -6.29 -1.11
C ALA A 58 -2.13 -7.34 -0.14
N VAL A 59 -2.18 -8.62 -0.51
CA VAL A 59 -1.60 -9.70 0.32
C VAL A 59 -0.09 -9.55 0.46
N CYS A 60 0.62 -9.25 -0.63
CA CYS A 60 2.07 -9.06 -0.58
C CYS A 60 2.46 -7.80 0.22
N HIS A 61 1.63 -6.75 0.21
CA HIS A 61 1.81 -5.56 1.02
C HIS A 61 1.77 -5.91 2.51
N GLU A 62 0.70 -6.57 2.96
CA GLU A 62 0.55 -6.99 4.35
C GLU A 62 1.67 -7.94 4.82
N ILE A 63 2.07 -8.88 3.98
CA ILE A 63 3.20 -9.77 4.28
C ILE A 63 4.51 -8.98 4.37
N GLY A 64 4.67 -7.97 3.54
CA GLY A 64 5.87 -7.12 3.47
C GLY A 64 6.23 -6.51 4.82
N HIS A 65 5.25 -6.06 5.61
CA HIS A 65 5.47 -5.51 6.95
C HIS A 65 6.18 -6.47 7.92
N TRP A 66 6.15 -7.78 7.65
CA TRP A 66 6.70 -8.83 8.52
C TRP A 66 7.90 -9.55 7.93
N LEU A 67 8.29 -9.25 6.70
CA LEU A 67 9.45 -9.89 6.07
C LEU A 67 10.75 -9.37 6.69
N PRO A 68 11.63 -10.25 7.20
CA PRO A 68 12.89 -9.82 7.81
C PRO A 68 13.77 -9.00 6.86
N GLU A 69 13.72 -9.29 5.58
CA GLU A 69 14.52 -8.64 4.55
C GLU A 69 14.02 -7.21 4.22
N VAL A 70 12.75 -6.93 4.45
CA VAL A 70 12.15 -5.61 4.23
C VAL A 70 12.51 -4.66 5.36
N ARG A 71 12.81 -5.19 6.56
CA ARG A 71 13.20 -4.42 7.76
C ARG A 71 12.20 -3.33 8.10
N ASP A 72 10.97 -3.69 8.12
CA ASP A 72 9.87 -2.79 8.37
C ASP A 72 9.80 -2.34 9.84
N ILE A 73 9.28 -1.14 10.09
CA ILE A 73 9.04 -0.64 11.45
C ILE A 73 7.69 -1.08 12.00
N PHE A 74 6.79 -1.60 11.17
CA PHE A 74 5.43 -1.96 11.55
C PHE A 74 5.36 -2.90 12.77
N PRO A 75 6.16 -3.99 12.88
CA PRO A 75 6.19 -4.81 14.08
C PRO A 75 6.58 -4.04 15.34
N LEU A 76 7.41 -2.99 15.21
CA LEU A 76 7.79 -2.12 16.32
C LEU A 76 6.63 -1.22 16.76
N LEU A 77 5.88 -0.65 15.79
CA LEU A 77 4.69 0.16 16.06
C LEU A 77 3.64 -0.65 16.81
N VAL A 78 3.37 -1.86 16.35
CA VAL A 78 2.45 -2.81 17.00
C VAL A 78 2.93 -3.14 18.43
N LYS A 79 4.23 -3.46 18.60
CA LYS A 79 4.81 -3.75 19.92
C LYS A 79 4.69 -2.57 20.88
N LYS A 80 4.84 -1.35 20.40
CA LYS A 80 4.72 -0.12 21.21
C LYS A 80 3.28 0.34 21.40
N LYS A 81 2.30 -0.38 20.83
CA LYS A 81 0.87 -0.04 20.90
C LYS A 81 0.59 1.40 20.45
N ILE A 82 1.28 1.86 19.42
CA ILE A 82 1.03 3.17 18.85
C ILE A 82 -0.37 3.15 18.22
N ASN A 83 -1.19 4.11 18.66
CA ASN A 83 -2.54 4.27 18.13
C ASN A 83 -2.45 4.87 16.72
N THR A 84 -2.86 4.11 15.71
CA THR A 84 -2.88 4.55 14.31
C THR A 84 -4.19 5.27 13.93
N SER A 85 -5.10 5.46 14.89
CA SER A 85 -6.35 6.20 14.66
C SER A 85 -6.19 7.71 14.74
N ASP A 86 -5.14 8.21 15.38
CA ASP A 86 -4.81 9.62 15.38
C ASP A 86 -3.99 10.01 14.14
N VAL A 87 -3.86 11.32 13.90
CA VAL A 87 -3.16 11.86 12.73
C VAL A 87 -1.70 11.40 12.68
N PHE A 88 -1.03 11.39 13.83
CA PHE A 88 0.37 10.97 13.89
C PHE A 88 0.52 9.48 13.57
N GLY A 89 -0.35 8.64 14.14
CA GLY A 89 -0.38 7.22 13.84
C GLY A 89 -0.69 6.95 12.37
N ALA A 90 -1.64 7.67 11.78
CA ALA A 90 -1.95 7.57 10.35
C ALA A 90 -0.75 7.97 9.48
N CYS A 91 -0.05 9.07 9.81
CA CYS A 91 1.15 9.49 9.09
C CYS A 91 2.28 8.45 9.19
N LEU A 92 2.52 7.90 10.37
CA LEU A 92 3.50 6.83 10.56
C LEU A 92 3.16 5.60 9.73
N ASN A 93 1.88 5.21 9.70
CA ASN A 93 1.44 4.07 8.89
C ASN A 93 1.71 4.30 7.40
N ILE A 94 1.40 5.50 6.87
CA ILE A 94 1.66 5.84 5.47
C ILE A 94 3.15 5.80 5.15
N VAL A 95 4.00 6.34 6.03
CA VAL A 95 5.46 6.30 5.84
C VAL A 95 5.97 4.86 5.84
N ASP A 96 5.44 4.03 6.74
CA ASP A 96 5.78 2.61 6.80
C ASP A 96 5.32 1.86 5.55
N ASP A 97 4.12 2.14 5.04
CA ASP A 97 3.58 1.60 3.80
C ASP A 97 4.47 1.94 2.58
N ILE A 98 4.90 3.22 2.47
CA ILE A 98 5.80 3.67 1.41
C ILE A 98 7.11 2.88 1.45
N ARG A 99 7.70 2.80 2.64
CA ARG A 99 8.96 2.10 2.87
C ARG A 99 8.82 0.60 2.61
N ASN A 100 7.75 -0.02 3.11
CA ASN A 100 7.42 -1.41 2.87
C ASN A 100 7.31 -1.70 1.37
N ASP A 101 6.49 -0.96 0.65
CA ASP A 101 6.27 -1.17 -0.78
C ASP A 101 7.56 -1.01 -1.58
N ARG A 102 8.38 0.01 -1.28
CA ARG A 102 9.68 0.23 -1.93
C ARG A 102 10.64 -0.93 -1.67
N ASN A 103 10.83 -1.29 -0.41
CA ASN A 103 11.75 -2.36 -0.02
C ASN A 103 11.29 -3.71 -0.55
N ARG A 104 9.99 -4.01 -0.45
CA ARG A 104 9.40 -5.23 -0.98
C ARG A 104 9.59 -5.35 -2.50
N CYS A 105 9.34 -4.27 -3.25
CA CYS A 105 9.52 -4.27 -4.70
C CYS A 105 10.99 -4.42 -5.11
N ASN A 106 11.93 -3.97 -4.29
CA ASN A 106 13.37 -4.15 -4.53
C ASN A 106 13.83 -5.58 -4.22
N VAL A 107 13.37 -6.15 -3.10
CA VAL A 107 13.74 -7.53 -2.70
C VAL A 107 12.99 -8.58 -3.53
N TYR A 108 11.75 -8.30 -3.89
CA TYR A 108 10.87 -9.18 -4.66
C TYR A 108 10.34 -8.49 -5.93
N PRO A 109 11.18 -8.32 -6.98
CA PRO A 109 10.82 -7.53 -8.17
C PRO A 109 9.53 -7.98 -8.85
N GLY A 110 9.16 -9.26 -8.75
CA GLY A 110 7.90 -9.78 -9.29
C GLY A 110 6.64 -9.14 -8.68
N THR A 111 6.73 -8.53 -7.49
CA THR A 111 5.60 -7.83 -6.86
C THR A 111 5.40 -6.42 -7.39
N ARG A 112 6.42 -5.84 -8.04
CA ARG A 112 6.40 -4.47 -8.55
C ARG A 112 5.31 -4.26 -9.61
N GLN A 113 5.16 -5.20 -10.54
CA GLN A 113 4.17 -5.09 -11.60
C GLN A 113 2.73 -5.04 -11.07
N ASP A 114 2.42 -5.80 -10.02
CA ASP A 114 1.10 -5.77 -9.41
C ASP A 114 0.90 -4.47 -8.60
N LYS A 115 1.95 -3.93 -7.99
CA LYS A 115 1.90 -2.62 -7.31
C LYS A 115 1.63 -1.49 -8.29
N VAL A 116 2.38 -1.43 -9.40
CA VAL A 116 2.17 -0.43 -10.47
C VAL A 116 0.74 -0.52 -11.00
N PHE A 117 0.31 -1.72 -11.37
CA PHE A 117 -1.05 -1.94 -11.86
C PHE A 117 -2.13 -1.49 -10.86
N THR A 118 -1.96 -1.83 -9.58
CA THR A 118 -2.93 -1.45 -8.55
C THR A 118 -3.00 0.07 -8.39
N THR A 119 -1.85 0.75 -8.41
CA THR A 119 -1.79 2.21 -8.33
C THR A 119 -2.48 2.87 -9.51
N GLU A 120 -2.20 2.42 -10.74
CA GLU A 120 -2.85 2.91 -11.96
C GLU A 120 -4.36 2.64 -11.95
N TYR A 121 -4.77 1.47 -11.48
CA TYR A 121 -6.18 1.12 -11.35
C TYR A 121 -6.91 2.05 -10.38
N LEU A 122 -6.35 2.31 -9.19
CA LEU A 122 -6.94 3.23 -8.20
C LEU A 122 -7.02 4.66 -8.72
N MET A 123 -6.07 5.09 -9.54
CA MET A 123 -6.11 6.38 -10.21
C MET A 123 -7.21 6.43 -11.27
N SER A 124 -7.30 5.40 -12.13
CA SER A 124 -8.32 5.32 -13.19
C SER A 124 -9.73 5.22 -12.63
N ALA A 125 -9.89 4.56 -11.48
CA ALA A 125 -11.15 4.49 -10.74
C ALA A 125 -11.51 5.80 -10.00
N ASN A 126 -10.70 6.85 -10.16
CA ASN A 126 -10.86 8.16 -9.51
C ASN A 126 -10.83 8.10 -7.96
N TRP A 127 -10.29 7.03 -7.39
CA TRP A 127 -10.28 6.84 -5.95
C TRP A 127 -9.35 7.84 -5.24
N ILE A 128 -8.10 7.97 -5.71
CA ILE A 128 -7.13 8.93 -5.16
C ILE A 128 -7.61 10.37 -5.37
N PRO A 129 -8.01 10.80 -6.59
CA PRO A 129 -8.59 12.14 -6.78
C PRO A 129 -9.81 12.43 -5.89
N MET A 130 -10.66 11.45 -5.64
CA MET A 130 -11.82 11.60 -4.76
C MET A 130 -11.41 11.87 -3.31
N ILE A 131 -10.41 11.18 -2.79
CA ILE A 131 -9.88 11.40 -1.44
C ILE A 131 -9.35 12.83 -1.32
N VAL A 132 -8.56 13.29 -2.28
CA VAL A 132 -7.90 14.61 -2.23
C VAL A 132 -8.89 15.76 -2.41
N LYS A 133 -9.93 15.60 -3.24
CA LYS A 133 -10.94 16.64 -3.53
C LYS A 133 -12.15 16.61 -2.60
N GLY A 134 -12.29 15.59 -1.76
CA GLY A 134 -13.42 15.43 -0.86
C GLY A 134 -13.51 16.55 0.19
N ASP A 135 -14.71 16.73 0.76
CA ASP A 135 -14.98 17.74 1.80
C ASP A 135 -14.08 17.55 3.04
N GLY A 136 -13.67 16.33 3.34
CA GLY A 136 -12.72 16.04 4.42
C GLY A 136 -11.33 16.65 4.23
N ASN A 137 -10.98 17.12 3.03
CA ASN A 137 -9.69 17.79 2.77
C ASN A 137 -9.65 19.26 3.26
N ARG A 138 -10.73 19.78 3.85
CA ARG A 138 -10.78 21.13 4.42
C ARG A 138 -10.10 21.22 5.78
N GLU A 139 -10.07 20.13 6.52
CA GLU A 139 -9.43 20.06 7.83
C GLU A 139 -7.95 19.72 7.70
N LEU A 140 -7.10 20.43 8.44
CA LEU A 140 -5.64 20.26 8.37
C LEU A 140 -5.17 18.80 8.56
N PRO A 141 -5.70 18.01 9.52
CA PRO A 141 -5.32 16.61 9.67
C PRO A 141 -5.53 15.79 8.41
N ASN A 142 -6.71 15.94 7.79
CA ASN A 142 -7.05 15.21 6.59
C ASN A 142 -6.21 15.66 5.38
N ARG A 143 -5.92 16.96 5.29
CA ARG A 143 -5.03 17.49 4.24
C ARG A 143 -3.64 16.91 4.34
N ILE A 144 -3.07 16.77 5.55
CA ILE A 144 -1.77 16.15 5.78
C ILE A 144 -1.80 14.68 5.31
N ILE A 145 -2.76 13.90 5.78
CA ILE A 145 -2.89 12.48 5.42
C ILE A 145 -3.04 12.32 3.91
N ASN A 146 -3.94 13.07 3.28
CA ASN A 146 -4.19 13.01 1.84
C ASN A 146 -2.95 13.40 1.02
N THR A 147 -2.20 14.40 1.48
CA THR A 147 -0.94 14.81 0.85
C THR A 147 0.11 13.69 0.93
N MET A 148 0.21 13.01 2.07
CA MET A 148 1.12 11.87 2.24
C MET A 148 0.73 10.68 1.36
N VAL A 149 -0.57 10.38 1.21
CA VAL A 149 -1.04 9.36 0.26
C VAL A 149 -0.60 9.71 -1.17
N CYS A 150 -0.70 10.98 -1.56
CA CYS A 150 -0.23 11.44 -2.87
C CYS A 150 1.30 11.34 -2.99
N ALA A 151 2.04 11.69 -1.93
CA ALA A 151 3.50 11.55 -1.90
C ALA A 151 3.95 10.09 -2.06
N SER A 152 3.17 9.13 -1.52
CA SER A 152 3.47 7.70 -1.68
C SER A 152 3.52 7.27 -3.15
N VAL A 153 2.64 7.81 -3.98
CA VAL A 153 2.67 7.59 -5.44
C VAL A 153 3.93 8.20 -6.05
N GLY A 154 4.34 9.38 -5.57
CA GLY A 154 5.55 10.06 -6.04
C GLY A 154 6.84 9.30 -5.74
N VAL A 155 6.98 8.76 -4.53
CA VAL A 155 8.14 7.94 -4.15
C VAL A 155 8.24 6.69 -5.03
N LEU A 156 7.12 6.02 -5.30
CA LEU A 156 7.10 4.87 -6.19
C LEU A 156 7.37 5.26 -7.65
N ALA A 157 6.87 6.44 -8.08
CA ALA A 157 7.07 6.95 -9.43
C ALA A 157 8.53 7.32 -9.71
N TYR A 158 9.31 7.70 -8.68
CA TYR A 158 10.71 8.04 -8.85
C TYR A 158 11.53 6.89 -9.45
N ASP A 159 11.18 5.66 -9.07
CA ASP A 159 11.85 4.45 -9.55
C ASP A 159 11.13 3.81 -10.77
N ASP A 160 10.00 4.38 -11.25
CA ASP A 160 9.16 3.74 -12.24
C ASP A 160 8.51 4.74 -13.22
N ALA A 161 9.03 4.77 -14.46
CA ALA A 161 8.56 5.68 -15.49
C ALA A 161 7.04 5.65 -15.77
N PRO A 162 6.34 4.51 -15.80
CA PRO A 162 4.89 4.47 -15.89
C PRO A 162 4.17 5.26 -14.80
N LEU A 163 4.66 5.23 -13.57
CA LEU A 163 4.05 5.95 -12.45
C LEU A 163 4.30 7.46 -12.47
N HIS A 164 5.30 7.94 -13.21
CA HIS A 164 5.53 9.39 -13.38
C HIS A 164 4.30 10.11 -13.94
N LYS A 165 3.66 9.52 -14.95
CA LYS A 165 2.43 10.09 -15.53
C LYS A 165 1.31 10.11 -14.53
N THR A 166 1.14 9.02 -13.78
CA THR A 166 0.15 8.88 -12.72
C THR A 166 0.38 9.92 -11.62
N PHE A 167 1.61 10.08 -11.16
CA PHE A 167 1.98 11.07 -10.15
C PHE A 167 1.72 12.51 -10.64
N SER A 168 2.09 12.82 -11.88
CA SER A 168 1.81 14.13 -12.47
C SER A 168 0.31 14.43 -12.48
N SER A 169 -0.53 13.45 -12.78
CA SER A 169 -1.99 13.59 -12.71
C SER A 169 -2.50 13.83 -11.29
N VAL A 170 -1.93 13.16 -10.28
CA VAL A 170 -2.24 13.41 -8.86
C VAL A 170 -1.89 14.85 -8.47
N ARG A 171 -0.72 15.33 -8.87
CA ARG A 171 -0.27 16.70 -8.56
C ARG A 171 -1.23 17.78 -9.08
N THR A 172 -1.94 17.55 -10.17
CA THR A 172 -2.86 18.55 -10.72
C THR A 172 -4.06 18.84 -9.83
N VAL A 173 -4.40 17.95 -8.92
CA VAL A 173 -5.55 18.11 -8.01
C VAL A 173 -5.17 18.69 -6.64
N LEU A 174 -3.88 18.87 -6.38
CA LEU A 174 -3.33 19.43 -5.14
C LEU A 174 -3.24 20.96 -5.24
N ASP A 175 -3.41 21.65 -4.12
CA ASP A 175 -3.09 23.07 -4.01
C ASP A 175 -1.57 23.29 -3.91
N ASP A 176 -1.16 24.58 -3.95
CA ASP A 176 0.27 24.92 -4.01
C ASP A 176 1.02 24.60 -2.69
N GLU A 177 0.32 24.68 -1.54
CA GLU A 177 0.89 24.30 -0.25
C GLU A 177 1.16 22.79 -0.18
N GLN A 178 0.18 21.99 -0.60
CA GLN A 178 0.34 20.52 -0.67
C GLN A 178 1.45 20.10 -1.64
N LYS A 179 1.57 20.78 -2.80
CA LYS A 179 2.67 20.54 -3.74
C LYS A 179 4.03 20.84 -3.12
N ALA A 180 4.15 21.95 -2.38
CA ALA A 180 5.39 22.31 -1.71
C ALA A 180 5.77 21.29 -0.62
N TRP A 181 4.81 20.77 0.13
CA TRP A 181 5.03 19.70 1.11
C TRP A 181 5.56 18.42 0.44
N ILE A 182 4.95 18.00 -0.68
CA ILE A 182 5.42 16.82 -1.42
C ILE A 182 6.84 17.03 -1.94
N ASP A 183 7.12 18.21 -2.53
CA ASP A 183 8.46 18.48 -3.06
C ASP A 183 9.53 18.46 -1.97
N THR A 184 9.19 18.88 -0.76
CA THR A 184 10.07 18.78 0.40
C THR A 184 10.27 17.31 0.80
N MET A 185 9.19 16.55 0.96
CA MET A 185 9.27 15.13 1.32
C MET A 185 10.07 14.29 0.31
N LEU A 186 9.95 14.60 -0.99
CA LEU A 186 10.67 13.88 -2.04
C LEU A 186 12.15 14.26 -2.16
N LYS A 187 12.56 15.43 -1.65
CA LYS A 187 13.98 15.82 -1.62
C LYS A 187 14.75 15.20 -0.48
N ASP A 188 14.09 15.00 0.65
CA ASP A 188 14.70 14.55 1.89
C ASP A 188 14.65 13.02 2.08
N GLY A 189 13.97 12.28 1.19
CA GLY A 189 13.80 10.81 1.20
C GLY A 189 14.55 10.13 0.08
#